data_79a4f9cbc2e11219bf7226cb91502039
#
_entry.id   79a4f9cbc2e11219bf7226cb91502039
#
_cell.length_a   1.000
_cell.length_b   1.000
_cell.length_c   1.000
_cell.angle_alpha   90.00
_cell.angle_beta   90.00
_cell.angle_gamma   90.00
#
_symmetry.space_group_name_H-M   'P 1'
#
loop_
_entity.id
_entity.type
_entity.pdbx_description
1 polymer ?
#
loop_
_entity_poly.entity_id
_entity_poly.type
_entity_poly.pdbx_seq_one_letter_code
_entity_poly.pdbx_strand_id
1 'polypeptide(L)'
;EVLQEYISNTSPDSLQIMMPQPCTGRYITPEVIRKYMHNGSMPYKEMYNLVEHHFSVLQQINGTYQTVFTEKGLQDLITTRTMMDLPPQYVPPLENQDIRQMLRYLYDEIDRGSVQGMLVRPTSLQLPDYLSIYVHPKTGLHIYTTNAFVYGAYCCNIHIAEASICRIFYGFMQSLAGSNLVYSKADTLQLLAQHIAEMEV
;
A
#
# COMPACT_ATOMS: atom_id res chain seq x y z
N GLU A 1 8.51 7.63 11.90
CA GLU A 1 7.78 8.38 12.95
C GLU A 1 6.65 9.22 12.36
N VAL A 2 6.90 10.14 11.39
CA VAL A 2 5.87 11.07 10.86
C VAL A 2 4.67 10.35 10.25
N LEU A 3 4.88 9.34 9.38
CA LEU A 3 3.78 8.55 8.80
C LEU A 3 3.00 7.78 9.88
N GLN A 4 3.69 7.26 10.87
CA GLN A 4 3.08 6.52 11.97
C GLN A 4 2.20 7.42 12.83
N GLU A 5 2.70 8.61 13.18
CA GLU A 5 1.92 9.61 13.90
C GLU A 5 0.70 10.05 13.09
N TYR A 6 0.88 10.25 11.77
CA TYR A 6 -0.22 10.57 10.86
C TYR A 6 -1.31 9.49 10.88
N ILE A 7 -0.96 8.21 10.66
CA ILE A 7 -1.94 7.11 10.63
C ILE A 7 -2.61 6.93 11.98
N SER A 8 -1.86 6.99 13.08
CA SER A 8 -2.41 6.84 14.44
C SER A 8 -3.43 7.94 14.80
N ASN A 9 -3.28 9.13 14.24
CA ASN A 9 -4.18 10.27 14.46
C ASN A 9 -5.31 10.36 13.42
N THR A 10 -5.34 9.46 12.45
CA THR A 10 -6.30 9.49 11.34
C THR A 10 -7.46 8.54 11.61
N SER A 11 -8.70 9.08 11.53
CA SER A 11 -9.89 8.23 11.48
C SER A 11 -9.90 7.44 10.18
N PRO A 12 -10.05 6.10 10.20
CA PRO A 12 -9.99 5.27 9.01
C PRO A 12 -11.08 5.58 7.98
N ASP A 13 -12.24 6.03 8.43
CA ASP A 13 -13.44 6.17 7.57
C ASP A 13 -13.33 7.18 6.43
N SER A 14 -12.28 8.01 6.44
CA SER A 14 -12.04 9.00 5.40
C SER A 14 -10.61 8.93 4.85
N LEU A 15 -9.86 7.90 5.21
CA LEU A 15 -8.49 7.73 4.73
C LEU A 15 -8.51 7.27 3.28
N GLN A 16 -7.71 7.92 2.47
CA GLN A 16 -7.46 7.54 1.09
C GLN A 16 -5.97 7.30 0.90
N ILE A 17 -5.64 6.18 0.28
CA ILE A 17 -4.26 5.77 0.02
C ILE A 17 -4.09 5.61 -1.49
N MET A 18 -3.07 6.22 -2.06
CA MET A 18 -2.68 6.04 -3.45
C MET A 18 -1.22 5.61 -3.52
N MET A 19 -0.96 4.47 -4.13
CA MET A 19 0.38 3.93 -4.31
C MET A 19 0.40 2.98 -5.52
N PRO A 20 1.55 2.79 -6.20
CA PRO A 20 1.63 1.89 -7.35
C PRO A 20 1.19 0.46 -7.02
N GLN A 21 1.74 -0.12 -5.96
CA GLN A 21 1.32 -1.46 -5.49
C GLN A 21 0.05 -1.37 -4.64
N PRO A 22 -0.76 -2.44 -4.58
CA PRO A 22 -1.87 -2.47 -3.65
C PRO A 22 -1.39 -2.36 -2.19
N CYS A 23 -2.14 -1.62 -1.36
CA CYS A 23 -1.83 -1.46 0.06
C CYS A 23 -2.08 -2.77 0.82
N THR A 24 -1.11 -3.68 0.75
CA THR A 24 -1.17 -5.02 1.36
C THR A 24 -0.46 -5.09 2.70
N GLY A 25 0.25 -4.05 3.12
CA GLY A 25 1.04 -4.02 4.36
C GLY A 25 0.23 -4.34 5.61
N ARG A 26 -1.06 -3.97 5.65
CA ARG A 26 -1.95 -4.31 6.77
C ARG A 26 -2.21 -5.81 6.94
N TYR A 27 -1.95 -6.62 5.92
CA TYR A 27 -2.15 -8.09 5.95
C TYR A 27 -0.88 -8.85 6.32
N ILE A 28 0.23 -8.15 6.49
CA ILE A 28 1.48 -8.77 6.94
C ILE A 28 1.39 -9.03 8.44
N THR A 29 1.42 -10.31 8.80
CA THR A 29 1.43 -10.71 10.21
C THR A 29 2.82 -10.56 10.82
N PRO A 30 2.92 -10.42 12.16
CA PRO A 30 4.23 -10.43 12.84
C PRO A 30 5.06 -11.69 12.54
N GLU A 31 4.41 -12.81 12.25
CA GLU A 31 5.08 -14.07 11.86
C GLU A 31 5.76 -13.93 10.50
N VAL A 32 5.06 -13.34 9.52
CA VAL A 32 5.59 -13.07 8.18
C VAL A 32 6.77 -12.10 8.29
N ILE A 33 6.64 -11.03 9.06
CA ILE A 33 7.74 -10.08 9.30
C ILE A 33 8.96 -10.82 9.85
N ARG A 34 8.78 -11.61 10.92
CA ARG A 34 9.87 -12.38 11.54
C ARG A 34 10.53 -13.35 10.58
N LYS A 35 9.75 -14.06 9.76
CA LYS A 35 10.24 -15.00 8.76
C LYS A 35 11.25 -14.36 7.81
N TYR A 36 10.95 -13.15 7.31
CA TYR A 36 11.78 -12.48 6.32
C TYR A 36 12.91 -11.65 6.93
N MET A 37 12.74 -11.15 8.14
CA MET A 37 13.75 -10.31 8.79
C MET A 37 14.75 -11.08 9.65
N HIS A 38 14.42 -12.30 10.08
CA HIS A 38 15.33 -13.14 10.89
C HIS A 38 16.44 -13.81 10.11
N ASN A 39 16.40 -13.86 8.79
CA ASN A 39 17.43 -14.52 7.97
C ASN A 39 18.74 -13.71 7.85
N GLY A 40 19.05 -12.86 8.82
CA GLY A 40 20.39 -12.34 9.02
C GLY A 40 20.82 -11.15 8.16
N SER A 41 19.94 -10.63 7.32
CA SER A 41 20.27 -9.51 6.44
C SER A 41 20.01 -8.12 7.05
N MET A 42 19.32 -8.04 8.18
CA MET A 42 19.15 -6.75 8.86
C MET A 42 20.24 -6.51 9.90
N PRO A 43 21.14 -5.56 9.66
CA PRO A 43 22.25 -5.32 10.55
C PRO A 43 21.85 -4.64 11.88
N TYR A 44 20.57 -4.21 12.04
CA TYR A 44 20.19 -3.40 13.18
C TYR A 44 18.81 -3.77 13.73
N LYS A 45 18.76 -4.07 15.02
CA LYS A 45 17.54 -4.26 15.81
C LYS A 45 16.56 -3.08 15.68
N GLU A 46 17.08 -1.88 15.50
CA GLU A 46 16.32 -0.65 15.34
C GLU A 46 15.51 -0.64 14.02
N MET A 47 16.10 -1.16 12.94
CA MET A 47 15.40 -1.27 11.66
C MET A 47 14.24 -2.30 11.73
N TYR A 48 14.48 -3.42 12.41
CA TYR A 48 13.43 -4.40 12.68
C TYR A 48 12.25 -3.78 13.42
N ASN A 49 12.53 -3.09 14.53
CA ASN A 49 11.50 -2.42 15.32
C ASN A 49 10.74 -1.37 14.51
N LEU A 50 11.44 -0.64 13.63
CA LEU A 50 10.82 0.37 12.76
C LEU A 50 9.85 -0.27 11.77
N VAL A 51 10.24 -1.35 11.12
CA VAL A 51 9.40 -2.08 10.16
C VAL A 51 8.22 -2.76 10.86
N GLU A 52 8.46 -3.46 11.97
CA GLU A 52 7.40 -4.08 12.77
C GLU A 52 6.38 -3.02 13.25
N HIS A 53 6.86 -1.88 13.69
CA HIS A 53 6.00 -0.78 14.10
C HIS A 53 5.21 -0.20 12.91
N HIS A 54 5.85 -0.01 11.75
CA HIS A 54 5.17 0.47 10.53
C HIS A 54 3.99 -0.43 10.17
N PHE A 55 4.19 -1.75 10.10
CA PHE A 55 3.10 -2.67 9.77
C PHE A 55 2.05 -2.78 10.87
N SER A 56 2.45 -2.71 12.15
CA SER A 56 1.48 -2.70 13.25
C SER A 56 0.54 -1.49 13.18
N VAL A 57 1.04 -0.34 12.74
CA VAL A 57 0.23 0.86 12.52
C VAL A 57 -0.73 0.68 11.34
N LEU A 58 -0.26 0.12 10.21
CA LEU A 58 -1.14 -0.18 9.08
C LEU A 58 -2.25 -1.18 9.44
N GLN A 59 -1.96 -2.15 10.31
CA GLN A 59 -2.96 -3.11 10.81
C GLN A 59 -4.03 -2.46 11.69
N GLN A 60 -3.73 -1.31 12.31
CA GLN A 60 -4.70 -0.55 13.12
C GLN A 60 -5.69 0.26 12.28
N ILE A 61 -5.53 0.33 10.96
CA ILE A 61 -6.52 0.93 10.08
C ILE A 61 -7.77 0.04 10.09
N ASN A 62 -8.68 0.35 11.02
CA ASN A 62 -9.97 -0.29 11.13
C ASN A 62 -11.03 0.63 10.51
N GLY A 63 -11.97 0.08 9.73
CA GLY A 63 -13.00 0.86 9.07
C GLY A 63 -12.86 0.87 7.55
N THR A 64 -13.72 1.62 6.88
CA THR A 64 -13.75 1.70 5.42
C THR A 64 -12.75 2.75 4.94
N TYR A 65 -11.76 2.34 4.16
CA TYR A 65 -10.85 3.27 3.51
C TYR A 65 -10.81 3.02 1.99
N GLN A 66 -10.27 3.99 1.26
CA GLN A 66 -10.06 3.89 -0.19
C GLN A 66 -8.59 3.58 -0.47
N THR A 67 -8.33 2.67 -1.39
CA THR A 67 -6.98 2.41 -1.89
C THR A 67 -6.98 2.46 -3.41
N VAL A 68 -6.07 3.26 -3.97
CA VAL A 68 -5.83 3.40 -5.41
C VAL A 68 -4.50 2.74 -5.72
N PHE A 69 -4.49 1.81 -6.64
CA PHE A 69 -3.28 1.10 -7.08
C PHE A 69 -3.33 0.83 -8.59
N THR A 70 -2.17 0.55 -9.18
CA THR A 70 -2.05 0.36 -10.63
C THR A 70 -1.95 -1.12 -10.99
N GLU A 71 -2.38 -1.47 -12.19
CA GLU A 71 -2.20 -2.83 -12.73
C GLU A 71 -0.71 -3.18 -12.83
N LYS A 72 0.13 -2.23 -13.25
CA LYS A 72 1.60 -2.39 -13.26
C LYS A 72 2.11 -2.69 -11.85
N GLY A 73 1.72 -1.92 -10.84
CA GLY A 73 2.18 -2.12 -9.47
C GLY A 73 1.72 -3.46 -8.86
N LEU A 74 0.51 -3.90 -9.20
CA LEU A 74 0.03 -5.25 -8.85
C LEU A 74 0.91 -6.33 -9.51
N GLN A 75 1.17 -6.19 -10.81
CA GLN A 75 2.02 -7.12 -11.57
C GLN A 75 3.46 -7.11 -11.04
N ASP A 76 4.01 -5.93 -10.73
CA ASP A 76 5.35 -5.80 -10.15
C ASP A 76 5.44 -6.52 -8.79
N LEU A 77 4.44 -6.36 -7.91
CA LEU A 77 4.38 -7.08 -6.63
C LEU A 77 4.43 -8.60 -6.83
N ILE A 78 3.64 -9.13 -7.77
CA ILE A 78 3.55 -10.56 -8.05
C ILE A 78 4.87 -11.08 -8.65
N THR A 79 5.43 -10.35 -9.60
CA THR A 79 6.61 -10.79 -10.36
C THR A 79 7.90 -10.67 -9.56
N THR A 80 8.11 -9.52 -8.91
CA THR A 80 9.32 -9.27 -8.12
C THR A 80 9.24 -9.85 -6.73
N ARG A 81 8.02 -10.04 -6.22
CA ARG A 81 7.72 -10.48 -4.86
C ARG A 81 8.31 -9.55 -3.80
N THR A 82 8.49 -8.28 -4.17
CA THR A 82 9.00 -7.23 -3.28
C THR A 82 7.92 -6.20 -3.01
N MET A 83 7.74 -5.85 -1.77
CA MET A 83 6.85 -4.76 -1.39
C MET A 83 7.59 -3.44 -1.45
N MET A 84 6.95 -2.41 -2.01
CA MET A 84 7.55 -1.08 -2.10
C MET A 84 7.83 -0.44 -0.72
N ASP A 85 7.10 -0.87 0.31
CA ASP A 85 7.28 -0.39 1.69
C ASP A 85 8.45 -1.08 2.42
N LEU A 86 9.03 -2.12 1.82
CA LEU A 86 10.16 -2.86 2.39
C LEU A 86 11.42 -2.62 1.57
N PRO A 87 12.53 -2.25 2.21
CA PRO A 87 13.79 -2.06 1.52
C PRO A 87 14.33 -3.40 0.99
N PRO A 88 14.43 -3.59 -0.33
CA PRO A 88 14.77 -4.89 -0.93
C PRO A 88 16.21 -5.35 -0.61
N GLN A 89 17.09 -4.43 -0.21
CA GLN A 89 18.43 -4.77 0.25
C GLN A 89 18.45 -5.48 1.60
N TYR A 90 17.36 -5.41 2.37
CA TYR A 90 17.27 -5.99 3.72
C TYR A 90 16.22 -7.09 3.81
N VAL A 91 15.25 -7.09 2.91
CA VAL A 91 14.16 -8.06 2.91
C VAL A 91 14.19 -8.84 1.60
N PRO A 92 14.42 -10.16 1.64
CA PRO A 92 14.38 -10.98 0.43
C PRO A 92 12.97 -10.97 -0.18
N PRO A 93 12.85 -11.35 -1.46
CA PRO A 93 11.54 -11.51 -2.08
C PRO A 93 10.65 -12.44 -1.26
N LEU A 94 9.39 -12.05 -1.09
CA LEU A 94 8.39 -12.82 -0.36
C LEU A 94 8.10 -14.15 -1.09
N GLU A 95 7.62 -15.14 -0.36
CA GLU A 95 7.15 -16.37 -0.98
C GLU A 95 5.81 -16.14 -1.69
N ASN A 96 5.56 -16.87 -2.76
CA ASN A 96 4.29 -16.79 -3.51
C ASN A 96 3.08 -17.00 -2.60
N GLN A 97 3.20 -17.90 -1.64
CA GLN A 97 2.13 -18.20 -0.68
C GLN A 97 1.76 -16.96 0.16
N ASP A 98 2.74 -16.19 0.62
CA ASP A 98 2.50 -15.03 1.47
C ASP A 98 1.85 -13.90 0.66
N ILE A 99 2.34 -13.64 -0.57
CA ILE A 99 1.73 -12.65 -1.48
C ILE A 99 0.31 -13.06 -1.83
N ARG A 100 0.11 -14.33 -2.20
CA ARG A 100 -1.21 -14.85 -2.50
C ARG A 100 -2.18 -14.66 -1.33
N GLN A 101 -1.73 -14.92 -0.11
CA GLN A 101 -2.56 -14.72 1.08
C GLN A 101 -2.93 -13.24 1.29
N MET A 102 -1.98 -12.34 1.10
CA MET A 102 -2.25 -10.90 1.17
C MET A 102 -3.25 -10.43 0.11
N LEU A 103 -3.11 -10.92 -1.13
CA LEU A 103 -4.05 -10.58 -2.20
C LEU A 103 -5.44 -11.17 -1.96
N ARG A 104 -5.55 -12.35 -1.36
CA ARG A 104 -6.84 -12.92 -0.93
C ARG A 104 -7.52 -12.05 0.13
N TYR A 105 -6.78 -11.59 1.14
CA TYR A 105 -7.33 -10.68 2.13
C TYR A 105 -7.82 -9.37 1.50
N LEU A 106 -7.04 -8.79 0.59
CA LEU A 106 -7.44 -7.60 -0.15
C LEU A 106 -8.72 -7.85 -0.98
N TYR A 107 -8.77 -8.97 -1.70
CA TYR A 107 -9.94 -9.41 -2.45
C TYR A 107 -11.19 -9.47 -1.55
N ASP A 108 -11.09 -10.19 -0.44
CA ASP A 108 -12.20 -10.38 0.50
C ASP A 108 -12.69 -9.06 1.10
N GLU A 109 -11.79 -8.12 1.37
CA GLU A 109 -12.17 -6.82 1.91
C GLU A 109 -12.81 -5.92 0.87
N ILE A 110 -12.34 -5.95 -0.38
CA ILE A 110 -13.00 -5.25 -1.49
C ILE A 110 -14.37 -5.86 -1.74
N ASP A 111 -14.49 -7.18 -1.76
CA ASP A 111 -15.76 -7.85 -2.00
C ASP A 111 -16.81 -7.51 -0.92
N ARG A 112 -16.42 -7.57 0.35
CA ARG A 112 -17.28 -7.18 1.47
C ARG A 112 -17.57 -5.68 1.55
N GLY A 113 -16.80 -4.83 0.85
CA GLY A 113 -16.95 -3.38 0.86
C GLY A 113 -16.31 -2.70 2.07
N SER A 114 -15.47 -3.39 2.85
CA SER A 114 -14.65 -2.78 3.91
C SER A 114 -13.47 -1.98 3.34
N VAL A 115 -13.07 -2.27 2.11
CA VAL A 115 -12.08 -1.51 1.35
C VAL A 115 -12.69 -1.13 0.00
N GLN A 116 -12.62 0.15 -0.36
CA GLN A 116 -12.89 0.59 -1.71
C GLN A 116 -11.58 0.51 -2.53
N GLY A 117 -11.34 -0.63 -3.15
CA GLY A 117 -10.20 -0.85 -4.04
C GLY A 117 -10.44 -0.25 -5.41
N MET A 118 -9.57 0.64 -5.86
CA MET A 118 -9.60 1.27 -7.18
C MET A 118 -8.35 0.88 -7.96
N LEU A 119 -8.49 -0.08 -8.86
CA LEU A 119 -7.43 -0.48 -9.77
C LEU A 119 -7.42 0.45 -10.99
N VAL A 120 -6.31 1.15 -11.18
CA VAL A 120 -6.12 2.11 -12.27
C VAL A 120 -5.78 1.36 -13.56
N ARG A 121 -6.44 1.74 -14.66
CA ARG A 121 -6.17 1.19 -15.99
C ARG A 121 -4.78 1.62 -16.49
N PRO A 122 -4.05 0.76 -17.21
CA PRO A 122 -2.65 1.02 -17.62
C PRO A 122 -2.45 2.30 -18.43
N THR A 123 -3.46 2.71 -19.19
CA THR A 123 -3.40 3.87 -20.09
C THR A 123 -3.86 5.18 -19.45
N SER A 124 -4.32 5.14 -18.20
CA SER A 124 -5.07 6.24 -17.59
C SER A 124 -4.26 7.13 -16.67
N LEU A 125 -3.54 6.53 -15.74
CA LEU A 125 -2.75 7.24 -14.73
C LEU A 125 -1.48 6.45 -14.44
N GLN A 126 -0.34 7.08 -14.64
CA GLN A 126 0.95 6.51 -14.24
C GLN A 126 1.34 7.11 -12.91
N LEU A 127 1.47 6.27 -11.89
CA LEU A 127 2.03 6.66 -10.62
C LEU A 127 3.55 6.42 -10.66
N PRO A 128 4.35 7.38 -10.19
CA PRO A 128 5.79 7.14 -10.03
C PRO A 128 6.02 5.94 -9.12
N ASP A 129 6.96 5.09 -9.52
CA ASP A 129 7.39 3.99 -8.67
C ASP A 129 7.88 4.57 -7.33
N TYR A 130 7.59 3.90 -6.22
CA TYR A 130 7.95 4.32 -4.85
C TYR A 130 7.24 5.57 -4.30
N LEU A 131 6.18 6.06 -4.94
CA LEU A 131 5.36 7.14 -4.42
C LEU A 131 4.15 6.58 -3.68
N SER A 132 3.98 6.96 -2.42
CA SER A 132 2.77 6.71 -1.64
C SER A 132 2.18 8.02 -1.18
N ILE A 133 0.88 8.17 -1.36
CA ILE A 133 0.11 9.35 -0.96
C ILE A 133 -0.98 8.89 -0.01
N TYR A 134 -1.01 9.46 1.17
CA TYR A 134 -2.06 9.29 2.15
C TYR A 134 -2.77 10.63 2.32
N VAL A 135 -4.07 10.65 2.20
CA VAL A 135 -4.85 11.87 2.39
C VAL A 135 -6.05 11.63 3.28
N HIS A 136 -6.25 12.54 4.21
CA HIS A 136 -7.40 12.57 5.09
C HIS A 136 -7.83 14.01 5.31
N PRO A 137 -9.15 14.32 5.28
CA PRO A 137 -9.64 15.72 5.29
C PRO A 137 -9.31 16.49 6.57
N LYS A 138 -9.06 15.80 7.68
CA LYS A 138 -8.75 16.46 8.98
C LYS A 138 -7.27 16.45 9.34
N THR A 139 -6.56 15.35 9.01
CA THR A 139 -5.14 15.20 9.40
C THR A 139 -4.16 15.63 8.31
N GLY A 140 -4.66 15.86 7.09
CA GLY A 140 -3.84 16.42 6.02
C GLY A 140 -3.44 15.42 4.94
N LEU A 141 -2.45 15.82 4.16
CA LEU A 141 -1.84 15.06 3.07
C LEU A 141 -0.43 14.65 3.48
N HIS A 142 -0.15 13.37 3.37
CA HIS A 142 1.18 12.82 3.60
C HIS A 142 1.69 12.15 2.33
N ILE A 143 2.83 12.61 1.83
CA ILE A 143 3.54 12.05 0.68
C ILE A 143 4.79 11.35 1.19
N TYR A 144 4.89 10.08 0.86
CA TYR A 144 6.01 9.24 1.24
C TYR A 144 6.66 8.67 -0.02
N THR A 145 7.98 8.80 -0.12
CA THR A 145 8.74 8.20 -1.20
C THR A 145 9.86 7.33 -0.62
N THR A 146 9.96 6.10 -1.08
CA THR A 146 11.11 5.25 -0.84
C THR A 146 11.93 5.16 -2.11
N ASN A 147 13.17 5.60 -2.09
CA ASN A 147 14.11 5.33 -3.17
C ASN A 147 15.05 4.20 -2.75
N ALA A 148 14.59 2.98 -2.93
CA ALA A 148 15.34 1.79 -2.53
C ALA A 148 16.62 1.53 -3.36
N PHE A 149 16.79 2.25 -4.49
CA PHE A 149 17.82 1.88 -5.48
C PHE A 149 19.06 2.78 -5.49
N VAL A 150 19.03 3.97 -4.86
CA VAL A 150 20.08 4.98 -5.04
C VAL A 150 20.83 5.29 -3.77
N TYR A 151 21.36 4.58 -2.98
CA TYR A 151 22.18 4.89 -1.78
C TYR A 151 21.57 4.64 -0.40
N GLY A 152 20.92 3.50 -0.22
CA GLY A 152 20.26 3.24 1.05
C GLY A 152 18.92 3.98 1.12
N ALA A 153 18.01 3.47 1.89
CA ALA A 153 16.63 3.92 1.92
C ALA A 153 16.49 5.43 2.22
N TYR A 154 16.53 6.25 1.18
CA TYR A 154 16.12 7.66 1.30
C TYR A 154 14.60 7.69 1.31
N CYS A 155 14.05 7.84 2.51
CA CYS A 155 12.64 8.14 2.67
C CYS A 155 12.49 9.66 2.65
N CYS A 156 11.77 10.20 1.68
CA CYS A 156 11.30 11.56 1.74
C CYS A 156 9.87 11.54 2.30
N ASN A 157 9.65 12.24 3.40
CA ASN A 157 8.35 12.41 4.01
C ASN A 157 7.94 13.88 3.92
N ILE A 158 6.82 14.16 3.26
CA ILE A 158 6.25 15.48 3.17
C ILE A 158 4.87 15.42 3.80
N HIS A 159 4.66 16.23 4.84
CA HIS A 159 3.34 16.43 5.44
C HIS A 159 2.82 17.81 5.11
N ILE A 160 1.63 17.89 4.56
CA ILE A 160 0.94 19.12 4.17
C ILE A 160 -0.35 19.20 4.96
N ALA A 161 -0.42 20.16 5.87
CA ALA A 161 -1.62 20.45 6.68
C ALA A 161 -2.52 21.52 6.06
N GLU A 162 -2.12 22.12 4.92
CA GLU A 162 -2.89 23.18 4.26
C GLU A 162 -4.21 22.59 3.72
N ALA A 163 -5.32 23.05 4.31
CA ALA A 163 -6.65 22.50 4.08
C ALA A 163 -7.13 22.59 2.61
N SER A 164 -6.71 23.63 1.88
CA SER A 164 -7.05 23.78 0.46
C SER A 164 -6.39 22.71 -0.40
N ILE A 165 -5.11 22.46 -0.16
CA ILE A 165 -4.34 21.41 -0.86
C ILE A 165 -4.91 20.04 -0.52
N CYS A 166 -5.15 19.77 0.75
CA CYS A 166 -5.73 18.49 1.19
C CYS A 166 -7.09 18.22 0.53
N ARG A 167 -7.96 19.24 0.45
CA ARG A 167 -9.26 19.10 -0.23
C ARG A 167 -9.13 18.82 -1.72
N ILE A 168 -8.14 19.41 -2.40
CA ILE A 168 -7.90 19.14 -3.83
C ILE A 168 -7.50 17.68 -4.03
N PHE A 169 -6.54 17.17 -3.27
CA PHE A 169 -6.11 15.77 -3.38
C PHE A 169 -7.22 14.80 -2.96
N TYR A 170 -7.92 15.10 -1.88
CA TYR A 170 -9.04 14.30 -1.42
C TYR A 170 -10.14 14.24 -2.49
N GLY A 171 -10.53 15.38 -3.05
CA GLY A 171 -11.53 15.47 -4.12
C GLY A 171 -11.09 14.76 -5.40
N PHE A 172 -9.80 14.87 -5.75
CA PHE A 172 -9.25 14.13 -6.89
C PHE A 172 -9.40 12.62 -6.69
N MET A 173 -8.97 12.08 -5.56
CA MET A 173 -9.08 10.66 -5.28
C MET A 173 -10.54 10.17 -5.22
N GLN A 174 -11.44 10.98 -4.66
CA GLN A 174 -12.89 10.71 -4.71
C GLN A 174 -13.41 10.66 -6.15
N SER A 175 -12.94 11.55 -7.03
CA SER A 175 -13.39 11.60 -8.43
C SER A 175 -12.93 10.41 -9.27
N LEU A 176 -11.93 9.66 -8.81
CA LEU A 176 -11.53 8.42 -9.48
C LEU A 176 -12.62 7.35 -9.35
N ALA A 177 -13.36 7.33 -8.25
CA ALA A 177 -14.44 6.38 -8.06
C ALA A 177 -15.53 6.57 -9.13
N GLY A 178 -15.81 5.53 -9.89
CA GLY A 178 -16.78 5.58 -10.99
C GLY A 178 -16.30 6.27 -12.28
N SER A 179 -15.05 6.76 -12.32
CA SER A 179 -14.46 7.29 -13.54
C SER A 179 -14.04 6.16 -14.49
N ASN A 180 -13.82 6.50 -15.77
CA ASN A 180 -13.28 5.56 -16.76
C ASN A 180 -11.76 5.30 -16.58
N LEU A 181 -11.11 5.98 -15.65
CA LEU A 181 -9.68 5.82 -15.35
C LEU A 181 -9.41 4.56 -14.52
N VAL A 182 -10.41 4.06 -13.82
CA VAL A 182 -10.31 2.87 -12.96
C VAL A 182 -11.22 1.75 -13.48
N TYR A 183 -10.89 0.54 -13.12
CA TYR A 183 -11.76 -0.61 -13.34
C TYR A 183 -12.98 -0.55 -12.42
N SER A 184 -14.08 -1.16 -12.85
CA SER A 184 -15.21 -1.39 -11.96
C SER A 184 -14.82 -2.30 -10.79
N LYS A 185 -15.59 -2.30 -9.70
CA LYS A 185 -15.36 -3.23 -8.59
C LYS A 185 -15.35 -4.68 -9.08
N ALA A 186 -16.26 -5.06 -9.95
CA ALA A 186 -16.37 -6.41 -10.50
C ALA A 186 -15.11 -6.78 -11.31
N ASP A 187 -14.66 -5.89 -12.21
CA ASP A 187 -13.44 -6.13 -13.01
C ASP A 187 -12.19 -6.17 -12.13
N THR A 188 -12.11 -5.32 -11.10
CA THR A 188 -11.00 -5.33 -10.13
C THR A 188 -10.93 -6.68 -9.40
N LEU A 189 -12.06 -7.17 -8.91
CA LEU A 189 -12.15 -8.47 -8.25
C LEU A 189 -11.81 -9.62 -9.21
N GLN A 190 -12.27 -9.55 -10.46
CA GLN A 190 -11.95 -10.56 -11.46
C GLN A 190 -10.43 -10.62 -11.74
N LEU A 191 -9.77 -9.47 -11.92
CA LEU A 191 -8.33 -9.42 -12.14
C LEU A 191 -7.54 -9.92 -10.92
N LEU A 192 -7.94 -9.55 -9.71
CA LEU A 192 -7.32 -10.07 -8.49
C LEU A 192 -7.48 -11.60 -8.39
N ALA A 193 -8.68 -12.12 -8.65
CA ALA A 193 -8.95 -13.56 -8.62
C ALA A 193 -8.10 -14.32 -9.66
N GLN A 194 -7.94 -13.77 -10.86
CA GLN A 194 -7.09 -14.34 -11.90
C GLN A 194 -5.63 -14.45 -11.43
N HIS A 195 -5.05 -13.35 -10.93
CA HIS A 195 -3.67 -13.36 -10.44
C HIS A 195 -3.48 -14.30 -9.24
N ILE A 196 -4.45 -14.36 -8.32
CA ILE A 196 -4.40 -15.29 -7.18
C ILE A 196 -4.37 -16.75 -7.68
N ALA A 197 -5.17 -17.08 -8.71
CA ALA A 197 -5.22 -18.41 -9.29
C ALA A 197 -3.92 -18.77 -10.04
N GLU A 198 -3.35 -17.82 -10.79
CA GLU A 198 -2.07 -18.00 -11.49
C GLU A 198 -0.89 -18.30 -10.54
N MET A 199 -0.99 -17.87 -9.29
CA MET A 199 0.01 -18.15 -8.26
C MET A 199 -0.18 -19.52 -7.58
N GLU A 200 -1.18 -20.30 -7.95
CA GLU A 200 -1.42 -21.67 -7.41
C GLU A 200 -0.65 -22.76 -8.16
N VAL A 201 -0.07 -22.43 -9.29
CA VAL A 201 0.73 -23.31 -10.14
C VAL A 201 2.21 -23.23 -9.77
#